data_ba0b32fab7c439120d2891180a8651bd
#
_entry.id   ba0b32fab7c439120d2891180a8651bd
#
_cell.length_a   1.000
_cell.length_b   1.000
_cell.length_c   1.000
_cell.angle_alpha   90.00
_cell.angle_beta   90.00
_cell.angle_gamma   90.00
#
_symmetry.space_group_name_H-M   'P 1'
#
loop_
_entity.id
_entity.type
_entity.pdbx_description
1 polymer ?
#
loop_
_entity_poly.entity_id
_entity_poly.type
_entity_poly.pdbx_seq_one_letter_code
_entity_poly.pdbx_strand_id
1 'polypeptide(L)'
;MDNLTTPQNPNPEHHFLIPQPHIPHKSGISVASYIFIFFIVLATQKTWSTLFQSKTSPTSKTQPAQHAKPVWYPHKDPIIGLDLFYIFVQAIVNRRYLSSVANVLRRNGATLTYLFVGRRAIVTIDTENIKTILSERFHDFGLGDIRTSGMRPLLGGGIFNSDGSTWKHHRATLRPFVSRAGPQELSVVEKHVQNLIKSIPHDGATTDLQSSFSFFTTDVATDLFLGTSTNLLLSASDGPEAQEFAAAFDYAQRAASGIDIFDIKNLPWKLLFGARHLTKCIRKIHVFIDKVLDEAIESSKLAQYDHEQKAFLPALLDNGRSREDVKYDILNVTLAGKDTMSSFLSSIWYVLSKRPDIINKIRKEISILNGRPPTREDITGFRYLHMVLQEVLRLYPPVAVNQRTAEVDTVLPHGGGEGGKEPIFVARGTSVGFSIYALHRLPEFFGEDVDVFRPERWMEINPGWAFMPFHAGPRRCLGQQLAMLWAKYCTVRLIQHFGQIEDRNEKPWEERIGLNVTSMHGVQVGLRA
;
A
#
# COMPACT_ATOMS: atom_id res chain seq x y z
N MET A 1 -38.40 54.09 -15.51
CA MET A 1 -38.89 52.82 -14.87
C MET A 1 -38.14 51.68 -15.52
N ASP A 2 -36.94 51.50 -15.07
CA ASP A 2 -36.00 50.50 -15.64
C ASP A 2 -35.75 49.40 -14.61
N ASN A 3 -36.23 48.20 -14.94
CA ASN A 3 -35.97 47.02 -14.20
C ASN A 3 -34.58 46.47 -14.60
N LEU A 4 -33.58 46.71 -13.77
CA LEU A 4 -32.29 46.05 -13.81
C LEU A 4 -32.42 44.69 -13.11
N THR A 5 -32.46 43.63 -13.92
CA THR A 5 -32.31 42.23 -13.47
C THR A 5 -30.82 41.95 -13.16
N THR A 6 -30.51 41.71 -11.92
CA THR A 6 -29.23 41.22 -11.45
C THR A 6 -28.99 39.78 -11.97
N PRO A 7 -27.79 39.43 -12.44
CA PRO A 7 -27.47 38.06 -12.82
C PRO A 7 -27.37 37.18 -11.56
N GLN A 8 -28.09 36.06 -11.60
CA GLN A 8 -27.97 34.99 -10.60
C GLN A 8 -26.57 34.38 -10.66
N ASN A 9 -25.96 34.33 -9.48
CA ASN A 9 -24.67 33.69 -9.22
C ASN A 9 -24.75 32.19 -9.57
N PRO A 10 -23.76 31.60 -10.27
CA PRO A 10 -23.77 30.18 -10.56
C PRO A 10 -23.54 29.36 -9.30
N ASN A 11 -24.27 28.27 -9.23
CA ASN A 11 -24.29 27.17 -8.27
C ASN A 11 -23.03 27.00 -7.41
N PRO A 12 -23.17 26.80 -6.08
CA PRO A 12 -22.05 26.47 -5.23
C PRO A 12 -21.50 25.08 -5.64
N GLU A 13 -20.23 25.06 -6.00
CA GLU A 13 -19.46 23.83 -6.24
C GLU A 13 -19.67 22.89 -5.04
N HIS A 14 -20.22 21.72 -5.27
CA HIS A 14 -20.33 20.67 -4.29
C HIS A 14 -18.92 20.18 -3.94
N HIS A 15 -18.28 20.80 -2.95
CA HIS A 15 -17.05 20.30 -2.35
C HIS A 15 -17.37 19.01 -1.62
N PHE A 16 -16.94 17.88 -2.19
CA PHE A 16 -16.99 16.59 -1.50
C PHE A 16 -15.98 16.61 -0.35
N LEU A 17 -16.47 17.00 0.83
CA LEU A 17 -15.73 16.86 2.09
C LEU A 17 -15.68 15.37 2.45
N ILE A 18 -14.50 14.84 2.67
CA ILE A 18 -14.36 13.53 3.32
C ILE A 18 -15.00 13.67 4.70
N PRO A 19 -16.01 12.87 5.07
CA PRO A 19 -16.72 13.02 6.32
C PRO A 19 -15.73 13.02 7.49
N GLN A 20 -15.65 14.15 8.20
CA GLN A 20 -14.93 14.22 9.48
C GLN A 20 -15.65 13.27 10.45
N PRO A 21 -14.95 12.32 11.06
CA PRO A 21 -15.59 11.31 11.89
C PRO A 21 -16.18 11.94 13.16
N HIS A 22 -17.49 11.98 13.26
CA HIS A 22 -18.17 12.18 14.54
C HIS A 22 -17.75 11.07 15.51
N ILE A 23 -17.34 11.43 16.72
CA ILE A 23 -16.97 10.50 17.78
C ILE A 23 -18.28 9.95 18.38
N PRO A 24 -18.73 8.73 18.06
CA PRO A 24 -19.79 8.11 18.84
C PRO A 24 -19.15 7.49 20.08
N HIS A 25 -19.55 7.95 21.26
CA HIS A 25 -19.33 7.21 22.50
C HIS A 25 -20.10 5.89 22.47
N LYS A 26 -19.41 4.81 22.87
CA LYS A 26 -19.89 3.46 23.21
C LYS A 26 -19.80 2.38 22.12
N SER A 27 -18.69 1.65 22.20
CA SER A 27 -18.69 0.17 22.20
C SER A 27 -17.62 -0.28 23.20
N GLY A 28 -18.06 -0.59 24.41
CA GLY A 28 -17.16 -0.97 25.50
C GLY A 28 -16.66 -2.40 25.29
N ILE A 29 -15.39 -2.54 24.94
CA ILE A 29 -14.65 -3.77 25.24
C ILE A 29 -14.56 -3.83 26.77
N SER A 30 -14.90 -4.96 27.38
CA SER A 30 -14.86 -5.10 28.84
C SER A 30 -13.42 -5.02 29.39
N VAL A 31 -13.25 -4.58 30.63
CA VAL A 31 -11.94 -4.58 31.32
C VAL A 31 -11.29 -5.97 31.26
N ALA A 32 -12.10 -7.03 31.32
CA ALA A 32 -11.62 -8.41 31.17
C ALA A 32 -10.98 -8.68 29.80
N SER A 33 -11.50 -8.08 28.72
CA SER A 33 -10.91 -8.17 27.39
C SER A 33 -9.55 -7.46 27.31
N TYR A 34 -9.35 -6.36 28.04
CA TYR A 34 -8.06 -5.66 28.12
C TYR A 34 -7.02 -6.47 28.90
N ILE A 35 -7.41 -7.04 30.04
CA ILE A 35 -6.56 -7.92 30.83
C ILE A 35 -6.17 -9.14 30.00
N PHE A 36 -7.10 -9.72 29.26
CA PHE A 36 -6.84 -10.86 28.38
C PHE A 36 -5.89 -10.51 27.22
N ILE A 37 -6.09 -9.36 26.55
CA ILE A 37 -5.16 -8.85 25.51
C ILE A 37 -3.78 -8.58 26.10
N PHE A 38 -3.69 -8.02 27.31
CA PHE A 38 -2.44 -7.78 28.01
C PHE A 38 -1.68 -9.09 28.30
N PHE A 39 -2.35 -10.13 28.82
CA PHE A 39 -1.73 -11.43 29.05
C PHE A 39 -1.31 -12.13 27.75
N ILE A 40 -2.08 -11.96 26.67
CA ILE A 40 -1.71 -12.48 25.35
C ILE A 40 -0.46 -11.77 24.84
N VAL A 41 -0.38 -10.45 24.93
CA VAL A 41 0.79 -9.68 24.52
C VAL A 41 2.01 -10.06 25.34
N LEU A 42 1.87 -10.27 26.65
CA LEU A 42 2.95 -10.77 27.51
C LEU A 42 3.36 -12.21 27.16
N ALA A 43 2.42 -13.09 26.91
CA ALA A 43 2.70 -14.47 26.51
C ALA A 43 3.37 -14.55 25.14
N THR A 44 2.91 -13.75 24.17
CA THR A 44 3.55 -13.63 22.85
C THR A 44 4.91 -12.96 22.94
N GLN A 45 5.11 -11.98 23.82
CA GLN A 45 6.44 -11.40 24.08
C GLN A 45 7.39 -12.41 24.71
N LYS A 46 6.93 -13.23 25.64
CA LYS A 46 7.77 -14.26 26.29
C LYS A 46 8.15 -15.37 25.31
N THR A 47 7.22 -15.82 24.46
CA THR A 47 7.47 -16.75 23.35
C THR A 47 8.29 -16.10 22.24
N TRP A 48 8.04 -14.84 21.95
CA TRP A 48 8.78 -14.06 20.95
C TRP A 48 10.20 -13.73 21.43
N SER A 49 10.39 -13.37 22.71
CA SER A 49 11.73 -13.09 23.25
C SER A 49 12.58 -14.35 23.40
N THR A 50 11.97 -15.52 23.61
CA THR A 50 12.69 -16.81 23.61
C THR A 50 13.00 -17.33 22.22
N LEU A 51 12.17 -17.01 21.22
CA LEU A 51 12.40 -17.36 19.81
C LEU A 51 13.32 -16.35 19.08
N PHE A 52 13.38 -15.11 19.57
CA PHE A 52 14.10 -14.00 18.94
C PHE A 52 14.94 -13.21 19.95
N GLN A 53 15.71 -13.90 20.80
CA GLN A 53 16.83 -13.25 21.48
C GLN A 53 17.90 -12.91 20.44
N SER A 54 17.65 -11.87 19.67
CA SER A 54 18.71 -11.07 19.08
C SER A 54 19.53 -10.55 20.26
N LYS A 55 20.82 -10.88 20.28
CA LYS A 55 21.81 -10.44 21.28
C LYS A 55 22.10 -8.94 21.18
N THR A 56 21.08 -8.11 21.10
CA THR A 56 21.20 -6.66 21.15
C THR A 56 20.51 -6.17 22.41
N SER A 57 21.25 -6.30 23.52
CA SER A 57 20.98 -5.52 24.71
C SER A 57 21.06 -4.03 24.33
N PRO A 58 20.11 -3.18 24.73
CA PRO A 58 20.24 -1.74 24.57
C PRO A 58 21.23 -1.23 25.61
N THR A 59 22.50 -1.44 25.37
CA THR A 59 23.58 -0.92 26.21
C THR A 59 24.13 0.38 25.63
N SER A 60 23.33 1.40 25.60
CA SER A 60 23.86 2.76 25.73
C SER A 60 22.93 3.56 26.63
N LYS A 61 23.25 3.55 27.92
CA LYS A 61 22.59 4.38 28.94
C LYS A 61 22.98 5.85 28.83
N THR A 62 23.82 6.23 27.89
CA THR A 62 24.33 7.59 27.72
C THR A 62 24.02 8.08 26.30
N GLN A 63 23.02 8.92 26.23
CA GLN A 63 22.85 9.81 25.07
C GLN A 63 24.12 10.65 24.99
N PRO A 64 24.81 10.75 23.81
CA PRO A 64 25.91 11.66 23.65
C PRO A 64 25.46 13.07 24.05
N ALA A 65 26.24 13.75 24.88
CA ALA A 65 25.92 15.07 25.46
C ALA A 65 25.67 16.19 24.42
N GLN A 66 25.82 15.90 23.14
CA GLN A 66 25.72 16.84 22.02
C GLN A 66 24.35 16.88 21.33
N HIS A 67 23.37 16.05 21.74
CA HIS A 67 22.07 16.01 21.07
C HIS A 67 20.96 16.46 21.99
N ALA A 68 19.96 17.14 21.41
CA ALA A 68 18.82 17.63 22.15
C ALA A 68 17.96 16.48 22.70
N LYS A 69 17.24 16.76 23.79
CA LYS A 69 16.27 15.81 24.34
C LYS A 69 15.14 15.60 23.33
N PRO A 70 14.79 14.35 23.01
CA PRO A 70 13.71 14.07 22.07
C PRO A 70 12.36 14.55 22.61
N VAL A 71 11.47 14.96 21.70
CA VAL A 71 10.07 15.21 22.03
C VAL A 71 9.37 13.88 22.24
N TRP A 72 8.88 13.68 23.46
CA TRP A 72 8.18 12.46 23.82
C TRP A 72 6.66 12.61 23.65
N TYR A 73 6.03 11.53 23.19
CA TYR A 73 4.59 11.40 23.33
C TYR A 73 4.21 11.47 24.82
N PRO A 74 3.19 12.28 25.23
CA PRO A 74 2.82 12.45 26.64
C PRO A 74 2.07 11.22 27.17
N HIS A 75 2.81 10.14 27.44
CA HIS A 75 2.24 8.91 27.95
C HIS A 75 1.59 9.07 29.32
N LYS A 76 0.39 8.47 29.48
CA LYS A 76 -0.21 8.23 30.80
C LYS A 76 0.45 7.05 31.51
N ASP A 77 0.96 6.07 30.74
CA ASP A 77 1.79 4.96 31.19
C ASP A 77 3.22 5.12 30.65
N PRO A 78 4.12 5.79 31.39
CA PRO A 78 5.48 6.07 30.93
C PRO A 78 6.42 4.85 31.03
N ILE A 79 5.96 3.69 31.52
CA ILE A 79 6.80 2.51 31.72
C ILE A 79 6.74 1.58 30.50
N ILE A 80 5.55 1.31 29.99
CA ILE A 80 5.33 0.33 28.92
C ILE A 80 4.68 0.96 27.70
N GLY A 81 3.95 2.09 27.86
CA GLY A 81 3.23 2.77 26.77
C GLY A 81 1.94 2.05 26.36
N LEU A 82 1.25 1.42 27.31
CA LEU A 82 -0.02 0.71 27.06
C LEU A 82 -1.15 1.64 26.66
N ASP A 83 -1.09 2.90 27.06
CA ASP A 83 -2.06 3.93 26.68
C ASP A 83 -2.07 4.17 25.16
N LEU A 84 -0.89 4.28 24.54
CA LEU A 84 -0.77 4.45 23.10
C LEU A 84 -1.13 3.14 22.36
N PHE A 85 -0.71 2.00 22.89
CA PHE A 85 -1.14 0.70 22.39
C PHE A 85 -2.66 0.59 22.36
N TYR A 86 -3.33 0.95 23.46
CA TYR A 86 -4.78 0.95 23.56
C TYR A 86 -5.42 1.87 22.50
N ILE A 87 -4.91 3.11 22.35
CA ILE A 87 -5.39 4.07 21.35
C ILE A 87 -5.30 3.46 19.94
N PHE A 88 -4.19 2.81 19.61
CA PHE A 88 -4.01 2.20 18.29
C PHE A 88 -4.91 0.99 18.07
N VAL A 89 -5.08 0.12 19.07
CA VAL A 89 -6.02 -1.00 18.99
C VAL A 89 -7.44 -0.49 18.77
N GLN A 90 -7.88 0.50 19.54
CA GLN A 90 -9.20 1.13 19.36
C GLN A 90 -9.34 1.78 17.98
N ALA A 91 -8.30 2.44 17.51
CA ALA A 91 -8.29 3.09 16.21
C ALA A 91 -8.42 2.05 15.06
N ILE A 92 -7.74 0.90 15.16
CA ILE A 92 -7.84 -0.20 14.18
C ILE A 92 -9.24 -0.83 14.22
N VAL A 93 -9.77 -1.12 15.42
CA VAL A 93 -11.11 -1.70 15.59
C VAL A 93 -12.18 -0.76 15.01
N ASN A 94 -12.02 0.53 15.24
CA ASN A 94 -12.94 1.58 14.74
C ASN A 94 -12.63 2.04 13.31
N ARG A 95 -11.72 1.38 12.59
CA ARG A 95 -11.36 1.69 11.20
C ARG A 95 -10.85 3.14 11.00
N ARG A 96 -10.03 3.65 11.94
CA ARG A 96 -9.54 5.04 11.99
C ARG A 96 -8.07 5.13 12.39
N TYR A 97 -7.29 4.09 12.13
CA TYR A 97 -5.87 4.03 12.52
C TYR A 97 -5.06 5.15 11.87
N LEU A 98 -5.21 5.36 10.55
CA LEU A 98 -4.45 6.36 9.81
C LEU A 98 -4.73 7.78 10.28
N SER A 99 -6.01 8.12 10.44
CA SER A 99 -6.42 9.43 10.96
C SER A 99 -6.04 9.62 12.43
N SER A 100 -6.03 8.55 13.22
CA SER A 100 -5.58 8.59 14.62
C SER A 100 -4.09 8.88 14.71
N VAL A 101 -3.25 8.22 13.91
CA VAL A 101 -1.81 8.51 13.82
C VAL A 101 -1.57 9.95 13.37
N ALA A 102 -2.27 10.42 12.33
CA ALA A 102 -2.17 11.80 11.86
C ALA A 102 -2.54 12.81 12.95
N ASN A 103 -3.60 12.54 13.70
CA ASN A 103 -4.04 13.42 14.81
C ASN A 103 -3.04 13.43 15.97
N VAL A 104 -2.44 12.28 16.31
CA VAL A 104 -1.39 12.23 17.33
C VAL A 104 -0.21 13.10 16.93
N LEU A 105 0.27 13.00 15.68
CA LEU A 105 1.38 13.79 15.17
C LEU A 105 1.02 15.28 15.06
N ARG A 106 -0.16 15.62 14.58
CA ARG A 106 -0.60 17.02 14.47
C ARG A 106 -0.66 17.73 15.81
N ARG A 107 -1.06 17.01 16.89
CA ARG A 107 -1.22 17.59 18.23
C ARG A 107 0.08 17.67 19.02
N ASN A 108 1.02 16.75 18.81
CA ASN A 108 2.18 16.61 19.67
C ASN A 108 3.51 16.91 18.98
N GLY A 109 3.50 17.13 17.65
CA GLY A 109 4.69 17.46 16.87
C GLY A 109 4.95 16.51 15.70
N ALA A 110 5.67 17.01 14.69
CA ALA A 110 5.94 16.27 13.44
C ALA A 110 6.84 15.04 13.65
N THR A 111 7.59 14.98 14.74
CA THR A 111 8.47 13.85 15.12
C THR A 111 8.32 13.57 16.60
N LEU A 112 7.95 12.35 16.94
CA LEU A 112 7.70 11.93 18.31
C LEU A 112 8.48 10.67 18.64
N THR A 113 9.09 10.67 19.82
CA THR A 113 9.57 9.45 20.46
C THR A 113 8.46 8.89 21.36
N TYR A 114 8.24 7.59 21.32
CA TYR A 114 7.18 6.95 22.11
C TYR A 114 7.59 5.56 22.59
N LEU A 115 6.87 5.06 23.58
CA LEU A 115 6.94 3.67 24.01
C LEU A 115 5.77 2.89 23.41
N PHE A 116 6.07 1.71 22.91
CA PHE A 116 5.07 0.78 22.42
C PHE A 116 5.37 -0.61 22.97
N VAL A 117 4.59 -1.00 23.96
CA VAL A 117 4.76 -2.28 24.69
C VAL A 117 6.20 -2.44 25.20
N GLY A 118 6.71 -1.41 25.88
CA GLY A 118 8.05 -1.39 26.47
C GLY A 118 9.21 -1.17 25.49
N ARG A 119 8.94 -1.01 24.20
CA ARG A 119 9.97 -0.71 23.18
C ARG A 119 9.92 0.76 22.78
N ARG A 120 11.09 1.39 22.78
CA ARG A 120 11.23 2.76 22.26
C ARG A 120 11.17 2.73 20.76
N ALA A 121 10.37 3.65 20.18
CA ALA A 121 10.27 3.88 18.76
C ALA A 121 10.12 5.37 18.46
N ILE A 122 10.31 5.75 17.22
CA ILE A 122 10.13 7.11 16.71
C ILE A 122 9.11 7.05 15.58
N VAL A 123 8.26 8.07 15.48
CA VAL A 123 7.39 8.29 14.32
C VAL A 123 7.57 9.71 13.82
N THR A 124 7.62 9.89 12.50
CA THR A 124 7.84 11.20 11.90
C THR A 124 6.99 11.44 10.65
N ILE A 125 6.61 12.70 10.42
CA ILE A 125 6.10 13.24 9.15
C ILE A 125 6.93 14.45 8.71
N ASP A 126 8.06 14.68 9.36
CA ASP A 126 9.00 15.71 8.98
C ASP A 126 9.75 15.30 7.70
N THR A 127 9.73 16.16 6.69
CA THR A 127 10.29 15.87 5.36
C THR A 127 11.80 15.69 5.36
N GLU A 128 12.53 16.43 6.20
CA GLU A 128 14.00 16.32 6.30
C GLU A 128 14.38 15.02 7.01
N ASN A 129 13.64 14.61 8.05
CA ASN A 129 13.84 13.32 8.69
C ASN A 129 13.57 12.17 7.71
N ILE A 130 12.48 12.25 6.94
CA ILE A 130 12.14 11.23 5.94
C ILE A 130 13.21 11.17 4.84
N LYS A 131 13.70 12.30 4.38
CA LYS A 131 14.79 12.40 3.40
C LYS A 131 16.09 11.81 3.95
N THR A 132 16.40 12.08 5.21
CA THR A 132 17.55 11.51 5.91
C THR A 132 17.47 9.99 5.97
N ILE A 133 16.32 9.42 6.41
CA ILE A 133 16.10 7.99 6.54
C ILE A 133 16.15 7.28 5.18
N LEU A 134 15.54 7.87 4.16
CA LEU A 134 15.32 7.20 2.87
C LEU A 134 16.42 7.46 1.85
N SER A 135 17.26 8.49 2.02
CA SER A 135 18.23 8.93 1.02
C SER A 135 19.60 9.28 1.62
N GLU A 136 19.69 10.29 2.46
CA GLU A 136 20.97 10.85 2.86
C GLU A 136 21.78 9.90 3.74
N ARG A 137 21.11 9.26 4.72
CA ARG A 137 21.68 8.23 5.60
C ARG A 137 21.08 6.86 5.34
N PHE A 138 20.76 6.57 4.09
CA PHE A 138 20.12 5.33 3.67
C PHE A 138 20.81 4.06 4.21
N HIS A 139 22.13 4.08 4.34
CA HIS A 139 22.92 2.94 4.82
C HIS A 139 22.85 2.75 6.34
N ASP A 140 22.42 3.78 7.09
CA ASP A 140 22.24 3.70 8.54
C ASP A 140 20.93 3.01 8.90
N PHE A 141 20.02 2.82 7.93
CA PHE A 141 18.67 2.32 8.13
C PHE A 141 18.36 1.10 7.25
N GLY A 142 17.91 0.02 7.88
CA GLY A 142 17.48 -1.23 7.23
C GLY A 142 16.00 -1.53 7.43
N LEU A 143 15.60 -2.74 7.02
CA LEU A 143 14.23 -3.24 7.18
C LEU A 143 13.94 -3.69 8.62
N GLY A 144 14.96 -4.13 9.33
CA GLY A 144 14.88 -4.70 10.68
C GLY A 144 14.42 -6.15 10.74
N ASP A 145 14.87 -6.85 11.78
CA ASP A 145 14.67 -8.31 11.92
C ASP A 145 13.20 -8.72 12.07
N ILE A 146 12.38 -7.89 12.72
CA ILE A 146 10.95 -8.20 12.93
C ILE A 146 10.24 -8.33 11.58
N ARG A 147 10.48 -7.39 10.66
CA ARG A 147 9.88 -7.43 9.32
C ARG A 147 10.44 -8.58 8.51
N THR A 148 11.76 -8.69 8.46
CA THR A 148 12.42 -9.69 7.62
C THR A 148 12.09 -11.12 8.04
N SER A 149 12.05 -11.42 9.34
CA SER A 149 11.68 -12.74 9.84
C SER A 149 10.22 -13.08 9.62
N GLY A 150 9.31 -12.11 9.80
CA GLY A 150 7.87 -12.33 9.57
C GLY A 150 7.52 -12.62 8.11
N MET A 151 8.18 -11.95 7.17
CA MET A 151 7.90 -12.10 5.73
C MET A 151 8.71 -13.22 5.06
N ARG A 152 9.81 -13.67 5.67
CA ARG A 152 10.73 -14.65 5.07
C ARG A 152 10.08 -15.98 4.67
N PRO A 153 9.17 -16.58 5.45
CA PRO A 153 8.52 -17.82 5.06
C PRO A 153 7.73 -17.70 3.75
N LEU A 154 7.16 -16.53 3.47
CA LEU A 154 6.37 -16.27 2.27
C LEU A 154 7.25 -15.81 1.09
N LEU A 155 8.11 -14.80 1.32
CA LEU A 155 8.80 -14.05 0.26
C LEU A 155 10.29 -14.40 0.12
N GLY A 156 10.82 -15.27 0.98
CA GLY A 156 12.24 -15.60 0.98
C GLY A 156 13.16 -14.41 1.23
N GLY A 157 14.31 -14.40 0.58
CA GLY A 157 15.31 -13.33 0.63
C GLY A 157 15.18 -12.28 -0.48
N GLY A 158 14.03 -12.16 -1.16
CA GLY A 158 13.81 -11.25 -2.28
C GLY A 158 13.86 -9.75 -1.93
N ILE A 159 13.55 -8.91 -2.91
CA ILE A 159 13.72 -7.43 -2.84
C ILE A 159 13.01 -6.76 -1.64
N PHE A 160 11.89 -7.31 -1.15
CA PHE A 160 11.17 -6.75 0.00
C PHE A 160 11.71 -7.21 1.35
N ASN A 161 12.60 -8.20 1.35
CA ASN A 161 13.00 -8.89 2.57
C ASN A 161 14.53 -9.03 2.72
N SER A 162 15.28 -8.21 2.00
CA SER A 162 16.74 -8.16 2.03
C SER A 162 17.26 -6.74 2.14
N ASP A 163 18.48 -6.58 2.66
CA ASP A 163 19.21 -5.33 2.78
C ASP A 163 20.60 -5.44 2.09
N GLY A 164 21.34 -4.35 2.05
CA GLY A 164 22.71 -4.30 1.58
C GLY A 164 22.91 -4.76 0.13
N SER A 165 23.92 -5.60 -0.07
CA SER A 165 24.30 -6.13 -1.41
C SER A 165 23.25 -7.07 -2.01
N THR A 166 22.60 -7.88 -1.18
CA THR A 166 21.53 -8.80 -1.61
C THR A 166 20.36 -8.02 -2.19
N TRP A 167 19.89 -6.98 -1.48
CA TRP A 167 18.85 -6.10 -2.01
C TRP A 167 19.27 -5.38 -3.30
N LYS A 168 20.53 -4.88 -3.38
CA LYS A 168 21.05 -4.23 -4.59
C LYS A 168 21.02 -5.20 -5.79
N HIS A 169 21.38 -6.46 -5.56
CA HIS A 169 21.35 -7.50 -6.58
C HIS A 169 19.93 -7.74 -7.11
N HIS A 170 18.95 -8.05 -6.22
CA HIS A 170 17.56 -8.25 -6.62
C HIS A 170 17.00 -7.03 -7.36
N ARG A 171 17.28 -5.81 -6.84
CA ARG A 171 16.83 -4.58 -7.49
C ARG A 171 17.40 -4.40 -8.90
N ALA A 172 18.68 -4.65 -9.09
CA ALA A 172 19.34 -4.54 -10.40
C ALA A 172 18.75 -5.55 -11.40
N THR A 173 18.51 -6.78 -10.94
CA THR A 173 17.92 -7.85 -11.75
C THR A 173 16.49 -7.53 -12.19
N LEU A 174 15.65 -7.05 -11.26
CA LEU A 174 14.22 -6.80 -11.53
C LEU A 174 13.98 -5.51 -12.30
N ARG A 175 14.85 -4.50 -12.16
CA ARG A 175 14.66 -3.17 -12.73
C ARG A 175 14.40 -3.17 -14.26
N PRO A 176 15.13 -3.91 -15.11
CA PRO A 176 14.90 -3.88 -16.55
C PRO A 176 13.49 -4.29 -16.97
N PHE A 177 12.84 -5.14 -16.19
CA PHE A 177 11.53 -5.71 -16.51
C PHE A 177 10.38 -4.87 -15.93
N VAL A 178 10.50 -4.45 -14.67
CA VAL A 178 9.41 -3.79 -13.94
C VAL A 178 9.35 -2.28 -14.25
N SER A 179 10.47 -1.67 -14.66
CA SER A 179 10.50 -0.24 -15.02
C SER A 179 10.12 0.03 -16.48
N ARG A 180 10.02 -0.99 -17.32
CA ARG A 180 9.56 -0.87 -18.69
C ARG A 180 8.03 -0.93 -18.72
N ALA A 181 7.43 -0.06 -19.53
CA ALA A 181 6.02 -0.06 -19.84
C ALA A 181 5.91 0.00 -21.37
N GLY A 182 6.05 -1.15 -22.02
CA GLY A 182 6.09 -1.30 -23.46
C GLY A 182 4.75 -1.72 -24.08
N PRO A 183 4.71 -1.95 -25.41
CA PRO A 183 3.52 -2.42 -26.10
C PRO A 183 3.04 -3.80 -25.63
N GLN A 184 3.95 -4.69 -25.21
CA GLN A 184 3.60 -6.03 -24.73
C GLN A 184 2.83 -5.97 -23.42
N GLU A 185 3.27 -5.14 -22.47
CA GLU A 185 2.59 -4.95 -21.19
C GLU A 185 1.18 -4.38 -21.41
N LEU A 186 1.00 -3.45 -22.36
CA LEU A 186 -0.32 -2.93 -22.71
C LEU A 186 -1.23 -3.98 -23.33
N SER A 187 -0.70 -4.87 -24.15
CA SER A 187 -1.47 -5.97 -24.76
C SER A 187 -2.01 -6.92 -23.69
N VAL A 188 -1.18 -7.27 -22.68
CA VAL A 188 -1.61 -8.10 -21.55
C VAL A 188 -2.68 -7.37 -20.73
N VAL A 189 -2.46 -6.08 -20.42
CA VAL A 189 -3.44 -5.29 -19.67
C VAL A 189 -4.76 -5.19 -20.43
N GLU A 190 -4.76 -4.94 -21.75
CA GLU A 190 -5.99 -4.87 -22.56
C GLU A 190 -6.75 -6.20 -22.54
N LYS A 191 -6.06 -7.33 -22.72
CA LYS A 191 -6.67 -8.66 -22.64
C LYS A 191 -7.47 -8.81 -21.34
N HIS A 192 -6.87 -8.46 -20.20
CA HIS A 192 -7.51 -8.59 -18.90
C HIS A 192 -8.55 -7.51 -18.61
N VAL A 193 -8.40 -6.29 -19.18
CA VAL A 193 -9.45 -5.26 -19.13
C VAL A 193 -10.70 -5.71 -19.88
N GLN A 194 -10.56 -6.37 -21.02
CA GLN A 194 -11.70 -6.95 -21.74
C GLN A 194 -12.39 -8.04 -20.90
N ASN A 195 -11.62 -8.87 -20.19
CA ASN A 195 -12.18 -9.86 -19.28
C ASN A 195 -12.89 -9.20 -18.08
N LEU A 196 -12.32 -8.14 -17.53
CA LEU A 196 -12.93 -7.34 -16.47
C LEU A 196 -14.26 -6.74 -16.93
N ILE A 197 -14.30 -6.11 -18.10
CA ILE A 197 -15.53 -5.55 -18.68
C ILE A 197 -16.60 -6.64 -18.82
N LYS A 198 -16.24 -7.81 -19.34
CA LYS A 198 -17.18 -8.94 -19.50
C LYS A 198 -17.70 -9.47 -18.16
N SER A 199 -16.92 -9.40 -17.10
CA SER A 199 -17.30 -9.91 -15.77
C SER A 199 -18.23 -8.97 -15.00
N ILE A 200 -18.32 -7.71 -15.40
CA ILE A 200 -19.15 -6.67 -14.75
C ILE A 200 -20.56 -6.70 -15.38
N PRO A 201 -21.64 -6.66 -14.59
CA PRO A 201 -23.00 -6.49 -15.12
C PRO A 201 -23.15 -5.16 -15.87
N HIS A 202 -23.79 -5.20 -17.06
CA HIS A 202 -23.96 -4.00 -17.91
C HIS A 202 -25.35 -3.35 -17.77
N ASP A 203 -26.20 -3.91 -16.92
CA ASP A 203 -27.58 -3.47 -16.69
C ASP A 203 -27.74 -2.48 -15.51
N GLY A 204 -26.62 -2.14 -14.86
CA GLY A 204 -26.61 -1.28 -13.68
C GLY A 204 -26.82 -2.02 -12.36
N ALA A 205 -26.81 -3.35 -12.36
CA ALA A 205 -26.81 -4.12 -11.12
C ALA A 205 -25.58 -3.76 -10.26
N THR A 206 -25.80 -3.75 -8.94
CA THR A 206 -24.72 -3.40 -8.00
C THR A 206 -23.60 -4.45 -8.06
N THR A 207 -22.38 -3.97 -8.27
CA THR A 207 -21.17 -4.80 -8.29
C THR A 207 -20.09 -4.22 -7.39
N ASP A 208 -19.27 -5.09 -6.77
CA ASP A 208 -18.10 -4.69 -5.99
C ASP A 208 -16.85 -4.65 -6.87
N LEU A 209 -16.48 -3.44 -7.32
CA LEU A 209 -15.28 -3.27 -8.12
C LEU A 209 -13.98 -3.61 -7.36
N GLN A 210 -13.94 -3.51 -6.02
CA GLN A 210 -12.73 -3.87 -5.27
C GLN A 210 -12.41 -5.36 -5.43
N SER A 211 -13.41 -6.22 -5.38
CA SER A 211 -13.26 -7.67 -5.63
C SER A 211 -12.86 -7.93 -7.08
N SER A 212 -13.52 -7.26 -8.04
CA SER A 212 -13.21 -7.39 -9.47
C SER A 212 -11.78 -6.92 -9.78
N PHE A 213 -11.33 -5.82 -9.18
CA PHE A 213 -9.94 -5.35 -9.34
C PHE A 213 -8.92 -6.28 -8.67
N SER A 214 -9.27 -6.96 -7.58
CA SER A 214 -8.37 -7.96 -6.99
C SER A 214 -8.13 -9.13 -7.94
N PHE A 215 -9.16 -9.63 -8.62
CA PHE A 215 -9.04 -10.67 -9.64
C PHE A 215 -8.29 -10.15 -10.87
N PHE A 216 -8.67 -8.98 -11.39
CA PHE A 216 -8.01 -8.34 -12.52
C PHE A 216 -6.49 -8.18 -12.31
N THR A 217 -6.09 -7.61 -11.19
CA THR A 217 -4.67 -7.36 -10.92
C THR A 217 -3.89 -8.65 -10.65
N THR A 218 -4.54 -9.69 -10.14
CA THR A 218 -3.95 -11.03 -10.01
C THR A 218 -3.71 -11.64 -11.38
N ASP A 219 -4.70 -11.60 -12.27
CA ASP A 219 -4.61 -12.12 -13.63
C ASP A 219 -3.54 -11.40 -14.44
N VAL A 220 -3.50 -10.04 -14.36
CA VAL A 220 -2.46 -9.24 -15.03
C VAL A 220 -1.07 -9.56 -14.46
N ALA A 221 -0.92 -9.62 -13.14
CA ALA A 221 0.40 -9.86 -12.52
C ALA A 221 0.92 -11.27 -12.83
N THR A 222 0.07 -12.28 -12.82
CA THR A 222 0.47 -13.65 -13.14
C THR A 222 0.79 -13.80 -14.64
N ASP A 223 0.00 -13.20 -15.53
CA ASP A 223 0.28 -13.22 -16.97
C ASP A 223 1.61 -12.50 -17.30
N LEU A 224 1.86 -11.33 -16.72
CA LEU A 224 3.10 -10.57 -16.97
C LEU A 224 4.34 -11.20 -16.35
N PHE A 225 4.26 -11.69 -15.12
CA PHE A 225 5.44 -12.12 -14.37
C PHE A 225 5.67 -13.63 -14.40
N LEU A 226 4.62 -14.42 -14.60
CA LEU A 226 4.71 -15.88 -14.70
C LEU A 226 4.57 -16.39 -16.14
N GLY A 227 4.08 -15.54 -17.08
CA GLY A 227 3.77 -15.95 -18.44
C GLY A 227 2.51 -16.80 -18.57
N THR A 228 1.75 -16.94 -17.47
CA THR A 228 0.45 -17.64 -17.45
C THR A 228 -0.51 -16.94 -16.51
N SER A 229 -1.76 -16.78 -16.94
CA SER A 229 -2.80 -16.11 -16.14
C SER A 229 -3.56 -17.10 -15.26
N THR A 230 -3.92 -16.64 -14.05
CA THR A 230 -4.84 -17.35 -13.17
C THR A 230 -6.29 -17.35 -13.68
N ASN A 231 -6.65 -16.48 -14.63
CA ASN A 231 -7.98 -16.32 -15.22
C ASN A 231 -9.12 -16.20 -14.19
N LEU A 232 -8.89 -15.60 -13.04
CA LEU A 232 -9.87 -15.46 -11.96
C LEU A 232 -11.12 -14.68 -12.37
N LEU A 233 -10.99 -13.73 -13.30
CA LEU A 233 -12.11 -12.96 -13.83
C LEU A 233 -13.10 -13.82 -14.64
N LEU A 234 -12.62 -14.86 -15.29
CA LEU A 234 -13.42 -15.72 -16.16
C LEU A 234 -13.86 -17.01 -15.46
N SER A 235 -13.14 -17.41 -14.42
CA SER A 235 -13.34 -18.70 -13.80
C SER A 235 -14.37 -18.73 -12.67
N ALA A 236 -15.61 -18.34 -12.99
CA ALA A 236 -16.70 -19.03 -12.29
C ALA A 236 -16.65 -20.57 -12.56
N SER A 237 -15.84 -21.02 -13.55
CA SER A 237 -15.79 -22.41 -14.06
C SER A 237 -14.41 -23.07 -14.09
N ASP A 238 -13.27 -22.34 -14.04
CA ASP A 238 -11.96 -22.91 -14.36
C ASP A 238 -11.04 -23.07 -13.13
N GLY A 239 -11.22 -24.18 -12.42
CA GLY A 239 -10.25 -24.79 -11.53
C GLY A 239 -10.15 -24.22 -10.11
N PRO A 240 -10.32 -25.06 -9.09
CA PRO A 240 -10.20 -24.69 -7.68
C PRO A 240 -8.78 -24.22 -7.32
N GLU A 241 -7.75 -24.57 -8.10
CA GLU A 241 -6.33 -24.30 -7.82
C GLU A 241 -5.99 -22.80 -7.84
N ALA A 242 -6.44 -22.05 -8.84
CA ALA A 242 -6.21 -20.62 -8.95
C ALA A 242 -6.92 -19.81 -7.85
N GLN A 243 -8.17 -20.19 -7.53
CA GLN A 243 -8.91 -19.58 -6.43
C GLN A 243 -8.26 -19.90 -5.07
N GLU A 244 -7.79 -21.13 -4.87
CA GLU A 244 -7.05 -21.52 -3.67
C GLU A 244 -5.73 -20.76 -3.53
N PHE A 245 -4.99 -20.56 -4.64
CA PHE A 245 -3.77 -19.73 -4.65
C PHE A 245 -4.07 -18.30 -4.23
N ALA A 246 -5.06 -17.65 -4.84
CA ALA A 246 -5.42 -16.28 -4.52
C ALA A 246 -5.83 -16.11 -3.05
N ALA A 247 -6.70 -16.99 -2.54
CA ALA A 247 -7.16 -16.98 -1.16
C ALA A 247 -6.02 -17.27 -0.16
N ALA A 248 -5.14 -18.23 -0.48
CA ALA A 248 -3.97 -18.54 0.32
C ALA A 248 -3.00 -17.36 0.37
N PHE A 249 -2.80 -16.67 -0.78
CA PHE A 249 -1.92 -15.52 -0.88
C PHE A 249 -2.45 -14.34 -0.04
N ASP A 250 -3.75 -14.03 -0.13
CA ASP A 250 -4.40 -12.98 0.65
C ASP A 250 -4.32 -13.23 2.15
N TYR A 251 -4.49 -14.48 2.57
CA TYR A 251 -4.33 -14.84 3.98
C TYR A 251 -2.87 -14.72 4.44
N ALA A 252 -1.93 -15.30 3.69
CA ALA A 252 -0.54 -15.37 4.08
C ALA A 252 0.11 -13.99 4.22
N GLN A 253 -0.18 -13.07 3.30
CA GLN A 253 0.36 -11.71 3.38
C GLN A 253 -0.18 -10.93 4.58
N ARG A 254 -1.49 -11.04 4.91
CA ARG A 254 -2.06 -10.39 6.10
C ARG A 254 -1.45 -10.95 7.38
N ALA A 255 -1.36 -12.27 7.48
CA ALA A 255 -0.79 -12.93 8.65
C ALA A 255 0.71 -12.60 8.82
N ALA A 256 1.49 -12.60 7.71
CA ALA A 256 2.91 -12.28 7.73
C ALA A 256 3.20 -10.81 8.07
N SER A 257 2.26 -9.89 7.79
CA SER A 257 2.39 -8.47 8.16
C SER A 257 2.22 -8.20 9.66
N GLY A 258 1.75 -9.19 10.43
CA GLY A 258 1.47 -9.05 11.86
C GLY A 258 0.21 -8.23 12.20
N ILE A 259 -0.44 -7.62 11.21
CA ILE A 259 -1.63 -6.78 11.43
C ILE A 259 -2.85 -7.61 11.82
N ASP A 260 -2.86 -8.86 11.43
CA ASP A 260 -3.93 -9.81 11.72
C ASP A 260 -4.15 -10.07 13.23
N ILE A 261 -3.17 -9.73 14.08
CA ILE A 261 -3.28 -9.82 15.54
C ILE A 261 -4.36 -8.87 16.10
N PHE A 262 -4.69 -7.82 15.36
CA PHE A 262 -5.71 -6.86 15.77
C PHE A 262 -7.14 -7.25 15.35
N ASP A 263 -7.31 -8.38 14.64
CA ASP A 263 -8.62 -8.98 14.40
C ASP A 263 -9.08 -9.77 15.65
N ILE A 264 -9.55 -9.02 16.63
CA ILE A 264 -9.90 -9.52 17.98
C ILE A 264 -10.98 -10.60 17.93
N LYS A 265 -11.91 -10.53 16.97
CA LYS A 265 -13.01 -11.50 16.84
C LYS A 265 -12.49 -12.92 16.54
N ASN A 266 -11.45 -13.02 15.73
CA ASN A 266 -10.85 -14.29 15.34
C ASN A 266 -9.56 -14.61 16.11
N LEU A 267 -9.18 -13.77 17.09
CA LEU A 267 -7.93 -13.92 17.83
C LEU A 267 -7.78 -15.28 18.52
N PRO A 268 -8.79 -15.84 19.21
CA PRO A 268 -8.67 -17.17 19.82
C PRO A 268 -8.34 -18.26 18.81
N TRP A 269 -9.02 -18.27 17.65
CA TRP A 269 -8.76 -19.22 16.57
C TRP A 269 -7.35 -19.03 16.00
N LYS A 270 -6.92 -17.77 15.79
CA LYS A 270 -5.60 -17.45 15.26
C LYS A 270 -4.47 -17.87 16.18
N LEU A 271 -4.64 -17.72 17.49
CA LEU A 271 -3.66 -18.17 18.49
C LEU A 271 -3.50 -19.70 18.50
N LEU A 272 -4.61 -20.44 18.33
CA LEU A 272 -4.60 -21.90 18.39
C LEU A 272 -4.16 -22.54 17.06
N PHE A 273 -4.64 -21.99 15.93
CA PHE A 273 -4.52 -22.63 14.63
C PHE A 273 -3.84 -21.75 13.56
N GLY A 274 -3.68 -20.44 13.82
CA GLY A 274 -3.21 -19.49 12.83
C GLY A 274 -1.84 -19.82 12.25
N ALA A 275 -0.89 -20.25 13.07
CA ALA A 275 0.45 -20.62 12.61
C ALA A 275 0.41 -21.83 11.66
N ARG A 276 -0.41 -22.85 11.99
CA ARG A 276 -0.58 -24.04 11.13
C ARG A 276 -1.29 -23.68 9.83
N HIS A 277 -2.30 -22.82 9.91
CA HIS A 277 -3.03 -22.36 8.73
C HIS A 277 -2.14 -21.51 7.81
N LEU A 278 -1.34 -20.59 8.37
CA LEU A 278 -0.35 -19.81 7.63
C LEU A 278 0.65 -20.72 6.89
N THR A 279 1.22 -21.70 7.59
CA THR A 279 2.13 -22.67 6.97
C THR A 279 1.47 -23.43 5.82
N LYS A 280 0.20 -23.82 5.97
CA LYS A 280 -0.56 -24.50 4.91
C LYS A 280 -0.77 -23.57 3.71
N CYS A 281 -1.13 -22.30 3.94
CA CYS A 281 -1.30 -21.30 2.87
C CYS A 281 0.02 -21.05 2.13
N ILE A 282 1.11 -20.82 2.85
CA ILE A 282 2.45 -20.62 2.25
C ILE A 282 2.84 -21.84 1.40
N ARG A 283 2.61 -23.05 1.89
CA ARG A 283 2.88 -24.27 1.12
C ARG A 283 2.09 -24.32 -0.20
N LYS A 284 0.80 -23.99 -0.18
CA LYS A 284 -0.03 -23.93 -1.40
C LYS A 284 0.52 -22.92 -2.40
N ILE A 285 0.90 -21.73 -1.92
CA ILE A 285 1.48 -20.69 -2.77
C ILE A 285 2.78 -21.20 -3.41
N HIS A 286 3.67 -21.78 -2.62
CA HIS A 286 4.95 -22.27 -3.12
C HIS A 286 4.78 -23.43 -4.12
N VAL A 287 3.86 -24.36 -3.87
CA VAL A 287 3.55 -25.46 -4.81
C VAL A 287 3.03 -24.92 -6.13
N PHE A 288 2.11 -23.95 -6.10
CA PHE A 288 1.61 -23.32 -7.32
C PHE A 288 2.72 -22.63 -8.13
N ILE A 289 3.56 -21.84 -7.48
CA ILE A 289 4.68 -21.16 -8.16
C ILE A 289 5.72 -22.16 -8.67
N ASP A 290 6.00 -23.22 -7.92
CA ASP A 290 6.93 -24.28 -8.36
C ASP A 290 6.43 -24.98 -9.61
N LYS A 291 5.14 -25.30 -9.71
CA LYS A 291 4.52 -25.88 -10.90
C LYS A 291 4.68 -24.96 -12.12
N VAL A 292 4.34 -23.66 -11.96
CA VAL A 292 4.47 -22.69 -13.06
C VAL A 292 5.94 -22.53 -13.50
N LEU A 293 6.88 -22.54 -12.54
CA LEU A 293 8.32 -22.50 -12.85
C LEU A 293 8.77 -23.73 -13.64
N ASP A 294 8.32 -24.92 -13.25
CA ASP A 294 8.69 -26.17 -13.94
C ASP A 294 8.12 -26.18 -15.37
N GLU A 295 6.87 -25.77 -15.57
CA GLU A 295 6.27 -25.61 -16.89
C GLU A 295 7.01 -24.60 -17.76
N ALA A 296 7.44 -23.46 -17.20
CA ALA A 296 8.19 -22.45 -17.93
C ALA A 296 9.60 -22.93 -18.30
N ILE A 297 10.29 -23.65 -17.41
CA ILE A 297 11.60 -24.23 -17.67
C ILE A 297 11.51 -25.29 -18.79
N GLU A 298 10.49 -26.13 -18.77
CA GLU A 298 10.23 -27.14 -19.81
C GLU A 298 9.98 -26.47 -21.17
N SER A 299 9.08 -25.47 -21.19
CA SER A 299 8.76 -24.70 -22.40
C SER A 299 9.99 -23.97 -22.96
N SER A 300 10.86 -23.44 -22.11
CA SER A 300 12.08 -22.74 -22.53
C SER A 300 13.13 -23.66 -23.17
N LYS A 301 13.14 -24.93 -22.79
CA LYS A 301 14.02 -25.95 -23.42
C LYS A 301 13.56 -26.34 -24.82
N LEU A 302 12.25 -26.22 -25.09
CA LEU A 302 11.61 -26.62 -26.35
C LEU A 302 11.57 -25.52 -27.41
N ALA A 303 11.67 -24.24 -26.99
CA ALA A 303 11.57 -23.09 -27.87
C ALA A 303 12.93 -22.47 -28.16
N GLN A 304 13.29 -22.34 -29.45
CA GLN A 304 14.34 -21.41 -29.91
C GLN A 304 13.78 -19.97 -29.74
N TYR A 305 14.01 -19.38 -28.57
CA TYR A 305 13.52 -18.02 -28.28
C TYR A 305 14.32 -16.99 -29.06
N ASP A 306 13.61 -16.10 -29.74
CA ASP A 306 14.11 -14.84 -30.27
C ASP A 306 14.65 -13.97 -29.12
N HIS A 307 15.94 -13.65 -29.16
CA HIS A 307 16.66 -12.96 -28.06
C HIS A 307 16.18 -11.54 -27.77
N GLU A 308 15.40 -10.91 -28.66
CA GLU A 308 14.97 -9.52 -28.52
C GLU A 308 13.67 -9.33 -27.69
N GLN A 309 12.88 -10.39 -27.45
CA GLN A 309 11.56 -10.31 -26.79
C GLN A 309 11.41 -11.28 -25.61
N LYS A 310 12.44 -11.39 -24.76
CA LYS A 310 12.33 -12.29 -23.59
C LYS A 310 11.24 -11.84 -22.63
N ALA A 311 10.22 -12.70 -22.42
CA ALA A 311 9.28 -12.58 -21.32
C ALA A 311 10.03 -12.57 -19.97
N PHE A 312 9.42 -12.01 -18.93
CA PHE A 312 10.04 -11.80 -17.63
C PHE A 312 10.68 -13.06 -17.04
N LEU A 313 9.93 -14.16 -16.99
CA LEU A 313 10.38 -15.40 -16.37
C LEU A 313 11.53 -16.10 -17.13
N PRO A 314 11.46 -16.31 -18.46
CA PRO A 314 12.60 -16.84 -19.22
C PRO A 314 13.87 -16.02 -19.05
N ALA A 315 13.77 -14.69 -19.03
CA ALA A 315 14.93 -13.83 -18.86
C ALA A 315 15.55 -13.90 -17.45
N LEU A 316 14.77 -14.19 -16.42
CA LEU A 316 15.31 -14.44 -15.08
C LEU A 316 16.03 -15.78 -14.99
N LEU A 317 15.54 -16.80 -15.69
CA LEU A 317 16.15 -18.15 -15.72
C LEU A 317 17.48 -18.17 -16.47
N ASP A 318 17.60 -17.39 -17.55
CA ASP A 318 18.83 -17.35 -18.38
C ASP A 318 20.05 -16.72 -17.69
N ASN A 319 19.86 -15.99 -16.61
CA ASN A 319 20.94 -15.28 -15.91
C ASN A 319 21.76 -16.16 -14.95
N GLY A 320 21.69 -17.49 -15.05
CA GLY A 320 22.44 -18.43 -14.21
C GLY A 320 22.05 -18.40 -12.73
N ARG A 321 20.88 -17.91 -12.41
CA ARG A 321 20.35 -17.78 -11.05
C ARG A 321 19.81 -19.10 -10.54
N SER A 322 19.85 -19.28 -9.21
CA SER A 322 19.20 -20.44 -8.61
C SER A 322 17.68 -20.40 -8.84
N ARG A 323 17.07 -21.58 -9.01
CA ARG A 323 15.61 -21.71 -9.13
C ARG A 323 14.89 -21.07 -7.93
N GLU A 324 15.51 -21.15 -6.76
CA GLU A 324 14.96 -20.59 -5.51
C GLU A 324 14.97 -19.06 -5.54
N ASP A 325 16.03 -18.42 -6.00
CA ASP A 325 16.09 -16.95 -6.14
C ASP A 325 15.04 -16.43 -7.12
N VAL A 326 14.90 -17.13 -8.27
CA VAL A 326 13.86 -16.78 -9.27
C VAL A 326 12.46 -16.91 -8.67
N LYS A 327 12.19 -18.00 -7.95
CA LYS A 327 10.92 -18.22 -7.23
C LYS A 327 10.59 -17.07 -6.29
N TYR A 328 11.55 -16.66 -5.47
CA TYR A 328 11.33 -15.56 -4.53
C TYR A 328 11.17 -14.21 -5.22
N ASP A 329 11.90 -13.94 -6.29
CA ASP A 329 11.70 -12.72 -7.06
C ASP A 329 10.29 -12.65 -7.68
N ILE A 330 9.79 -13.75 -8.21
CA ILE A 330 8.43 -13.87 -8.74
C ILE A 330 7.39 -13.60 -7.64
N LEU A 331 7.53 -14.25 -6.48
CA LEU A 331 6.62 -14.01 -5.34
C LEU A 331 6.62 -12.54 -4.93
N ASN A 332 7.79 -11.90 -4.89
CA ASN A 332 7.91 -10.48 -4.55
C ASN A 332 7.24 -9.57 -5.58
N VAL A 333 7.44 -9.77 -6.88
CA VAL A 333 6.83 -8.91 -7.91
C VAL A 333 5.32 -9.15 -8.04
N THR A 334 4.86 -10.40 -7.87
CA THR A 334 3.42 -10.74 -7.86
C THR A 334 2.72 -10.06 -6.68
N LEU A 335 3.31 -10.11 -5.47
CA LEU A 335 2.80 -9.37 -4.32
C LEU A 335 2.71 -7.87 -4.61
N ALA A 336 3.78 -7.30 -5.19
CA ALA A 336 3.83 -5.87 -5.48
C ALA A 336 2.76 -5.43 -6.48
N GLY A 337 2.57 -6.19 -7.56
CA GLY A 337 1.67 -5.82 -8.65
C GLY A 337 0.20 -6.08 -8.36
N LYS A 338 -0.11 -7.12 -7.57
CA LYS A 338 -1.49 -7.53 -7.29
C LYS A 338 -2.20 -6.53 -6.36
N ASP A 339 -1.79 -6.45 -5.13
CA ASP A 339 -2.60 -5.83 -4.08
C ASP A 339 -2.51 -4.30 -4.04
N THR A 340 -1.34 -3.72 -4.37
CA THR A 340 -1.21 -2.27 -4.43
C THR A 340 -2.02 -1.69 -5.58
N MET A 341 -2.06 -2.40 -6.72
CA MET A 341 -2.84 -1.99 -7.88
C MET A 341 -4.34 -2.16 -7.66
N SER A 342 -4.77 -3.25 -7.02
CA SER A 342 -6.16 -3.45 -6.62
C SER A 342 -6.64 -2.33 -5.68
N SER A 343 -5.83 -2.00 -4.67
CA SER A 343 -6.10 -0.88 -3.76
C SER A 343 -6.20 0.45 -4.49
N PHE A 344 -5.26 0.72 -5.41
CA PHE A 344 -5.22 1.97 -6.15
C PHE A 344 -6.43 2.13 -7.08
N LEU A 345 -6.75 1.11 -7.89
CA LEU A 345 -7.93 1.10 -8.76
C LEU A 345 -9.23 1.23 -7.94
N SER A 346 -9.32 0.53 -6.83
CA SER A 346 -10.48 0.64 -5.92
C SER A 346 -10.67 2.07 -5.42
N SER A 347 -9.59 2.72 -5.02
CA SER A 347 -9.63 4.12 -4.56
C SER A 347 -10.01 5.09 -5.67
N ILE A 348 -9.50 4.88 -6.90
CA ILE A 348 -9.88 5.68 -8.08
C ILE A 348 -11.40 5.57 -8.30
N TRP A 349 -11.93 4.36 -8.34
CA TRP A 349 -13.34 4.13 -8.65
C TRP A 349 -14.27 4.49 -7.51
N TYR A 350 -13.84 4.40 -6.26
CA TYR A 350 -14.57 4.96 -5.12
C TYR A 350 -14.78 6.48 -5.26
N VAL A 351 -13.75 7.20 -5.69
CA VAL A 351 -13.85 8.65 -5.91
C VAL A 351 -14.66 8.96 -7.17
N LEU A 352 -14.37 8.29 -8.29
CA LEU A 352 -15.02 8.59 -9.56
C LEU A 352 -16.52 8.32 -9.53
N SER A 353 -16.98 7.24 -8.87
CA SER A 353 -18.43 6.96 -8.73
C SER A 353 -19.21 8.10 -8.07
N LYS A 354 -18.54 8.88 -7.20
CA LYS A 354 -19.12 10.02 -6.47
C LYS A 354 -18.93 11.37 -7.19
N ARG A 355 -18.16 11.40 -8.28
CA ARG A 355 -17.73 12.63 -8.92
C ARG A 355 -17.99 12.60 -10.44
N PRO A 356 -19.28 12.69 -10.87
CA PRO A 356 -19.63 12.73 -12.29
C PRO A 356 -19.03 13.93 -13.03
N ASP A 357 -18.78 15.03 -12.33
CA ASP A 357 -18.09 16.22 -12.87
C ASP A 357 -16.67 15.88 -13.33
N ILE A 358 -15.92 15.09 -12.54
CA ILE A 358 -14.57 14.64 -12.88
C ILE A 358 -14.61 13.64 -14.03
N ILE A 359 -15.55 12.68 -14.00
CA ILE A 359 -15.74 11.73 -15.11
C ILE A 359 -15.97 12.47 -16.43
N ASN A 360 -16.81 13.52 -16.43
CA ASN A 360 -17.08 14.31 -17.64
C ASN A 360 -15.82 15.05 -18.14
N LYS A 361 -14.97 15.57 -17.27
CA LYS A 361 -13.69 16.16 -17.65
C LYS A 361 -12.74 15.11 -18.25
N ILE A 362 -12.67 13.89 -17.66
CA ILE A 362 -11.89 12.77 -18.21
C ILE A 362 -12.45 12.36 -19.58
N ARG A 363 -13.78 12.20 -19.73
CA ARG A 363 -14.41 11.88 -21.02
C ARG A 363 -14.05 12.88 -22.10
N LYS A 364 -14.07 14.17 -21.76
CA LYS A 364 -13.63 15.23 -22.68
C LYS A 364 -12.16 15.07 -23.08
N GLU A 365 -11.27 14.76 -22.14
CA GLU A 365 -9.85 14.56 -22.42
C GLU A 365 -9.61 13.35 -23.33
N ILE A 366 -10.27 12.22 -23.07
CA ILE A 366 -10.10 10.97 -23.84
C ILE A 366 -10.93 10.92 -25.14
N SER A 367 -11.75 11.92 -25.44
CA SER A 367 -12.61 11.96 -26.64
C SER A 367 -11.83 11.84 -27.95
N ILE A 368 -10.56 12.28 -27.96
CA ILE A 368 -9.65 12.15 -29.11
C ILE A 368 -9.43 10.70 -29.56
N LEU A 369 -9.69 9.74 -28.68
CA LEU A 369 -9.53 8.31 -28.97
C LEU A 369 -10.64 7.78 -29.89
N ASN A 370 -11.79 8.46 -30.01
CA ASN A 370 -12.94 7.99 -30.78
C ASN A 370 -13.31 6.52 -30.49
N GLY A 371 -13.23 6.09 -29.23
CA GLY A 371 -13.53 4.73 -28.78
C GLY A 371 -12.42 3.69 -28.97
N ARG A 372 -11.32 4.00 -29.70
CA ARG A 372 -10.20 3.07 -29.81
C ARG A 372 -9.45 2.89 -28.47
N PRO A 373 -8.82 1.75 -28.24
CA PRO A 373 -7.89 1.58 -27.12
C PRO A 373 -6.77 2.64 -27.16
N PRO A 374 -6.36 3.18 -26.00
CA PRO A 374 -5.28 4.16 -25.95
C PRO A 374 -3.91 3.50 -26.18
N THR A 375 -3.05 4.19 -26.90
CA THR A 375 -1.62 3.85 -26.99
C THR A 375 -0.88 4.36 -25.74
N ARG A 376 0.41 4.02 -25.62
CA ARG A 376 1.26 4.55 -24.57
C ARG A 376 1.40 6.08 -24.65
N GLU A 377 1.51 6.60 -25.85
CA GLU A 377 1.61 8.04 -26.13
C GLU A 377 0.35 8.76 -25.68
N ASP A 378 -0.83 8.22 -26.01
CA ASP A 378 -2.12 8.75 -25.55
C ASP A 378 -2.16 8.82 -24.01
N ILE A 379 -1.84 7.68 -23.35
CA ILE A 379 -1.83 7.56 -21.87
C ILE A 379 -0.89 8.59 -21.23
N THR A 380 0.26 8.84 -21.86
CA THR A 380 1.23 9.83 -21.37
C THR A 380 0.68 11.25 -21.53
N GLY A 381 -0.09 11.51 -22.60
CA GLY A 381 -0.68 12.81 -22.91
C GLY A 381 -1.85 13.21 -22.00
N PHE A 382 -2.55 12.27 -21.34
CA PHE A 382 -3.70 12.56 -20.49
C PHE A 382 -3.28 13.23 -19.18
N ARG A 383 -3.31 14.56 -19.18
CA ARG A 383 -2.85 15.40 -18.07
C ARG A 383 -3.87 15.47 -16.95
N TYR A 384 -5.15 15.67 -17.28
CA TYR A 384 -6.20 15.76 -16.27
C TYR A 384 -6.38 14.44 -15.54
N LEU A 385 -6.43 13.32 -16.26
CA LEU A 385 -6.45 12.00 -15.67
C LEU A 385 -5.23 11.77 -14.76
N HIS A 386 -4.05 12.26 -15.15
CA HIS A 386 -2.86 12.16 -14.30
C HIS A 386 -3.03 12.91 -12.97
N MET A 387 -3.55 14.14 -13.01
CA MET A 387 -3.84 14.92 -11.79
C MET A 387 -4.88 14.23 -10.90
N VAL A 388 -5.93 13.64 -11.48
CA VAL A 388 -6.92 12.84 -10.76
C VAL A 388 -6.25 11.67 -10.01
N LEU A 389 -5.37 10.93 -10.68
CA LEU A 389 -4.65 9.80 -10.08
C LEU A 389 -3.67 10.25 -8.98
N GLN A 390 -3.00 11.38 -9.16
CA GLN A 390 -2.13 11.95 -8.13
C GLN A 390 -2.96 12.33 -6.87
N GLU A 391 -4.13 12.91 -7.05
CA GLU A 391 -5.00 13.30 -5.94
C GLU A 391 -5.58 12.09 -5.22
N VAL A 392 -5.92 11.02 -5.96
CA VAL A 392 -6.28 9.73 -5.33
C VAL A 392 -5.11 9.19 -4.50
N LEU A 393 -3.89 9.16 -5.05
CA LEU A 393 -2.70 8.68 -4.33
C LEU A 393 -2.36 9.55 -3.11
N ARG A 394 -2.69 10.83 -3.14
CA ARG A 394 -2.52 11.73 -1.99
C ARG A 394 -3.47 11.36 -0.86
N LEU A 395 -4.75 11.23 -1.16
CA LEU A 395 -5.79 10.98 -0.16
C LEU A 395 -5.88 9.50 0.26
N TYR A 396 -5.63 8.59 -0.67
CA TYR A 396 -5.77 7.14 -0.48
C TYR A 396 -4.49 6.39 -0.89
N PRO A 397 -3.33 6.67 -0.26
CA PRO A 397 -2.10 5.98 -0.60
C PRO A 397 -2.21 4.50 -0.26
N PRO A 398 -1.99 3.56 -1.23
CA PRO A 398 -2.05 2.13 -0.95
C PRO A 398 -1.12 1.68 0.18
N VAL A 399 0.08 2.24 0.26
CA VAL A 399 1.03 2.03 1.37
C VAL A 399 1.08 3.29 2.21
N ALA A 400 0.18 3.39 3.20
CA ALA A 400 -0.05 4.61 3.96
C ALA A 400 0.95 4.86 5.10
N VAL A 401 1.64 3.81 5.55
CA VAL A 401 2.67 3.87 6.61
C VAL A 401 3.83 2.97 6.25
N ASN A 402 5.03 3.32 6.70
CA ASN A 402 6.19 2.45 6.57
C ASN A 402 7.17 2.71 7.72
N GLN A 403 8.20 1.87 7.84
CA GLN A 403 9.22 2.02 8.87
C GLN A 403 10.59 1.58 8.38
N ARG A 404 11.62 2.02 9.10
CA ARG A 404 12.99 1.53 9.02
C ARG A 404 13.50 1.28 10.43
N THR A 405 14.52 0.46 10.54
CA THR A 405 15.25 0.22 11.80
C THR A 405 16.65 0.77 11.66
N ALA A 406 17.14 1.51 12.64
CA ALA A 406 18.52 1.99 12.66
C ALA A 406 19.47 0.78 12.84
N GLU A 407 20.38 0.57 11.88
CA GLU A 407 21.37 -0.52 11.90
C GLU A 407 22.64 -0.13 12.65
N VAL A 408 22.85 1.19 12.81
CA VAL A 408 23.92 1.80 13.56
C VAL A 408 23.38 2.93 14.41
N ASP A 409 24.17 3.43 15.35
CA ASP A 409 23.86 4.69 16.03
C ASP A 409 23.92 5.83 15.02
N THR A 410 22.87 6.64 14.96
CA THR A 410 22.69 7.68 13.94
C THR A 410 21.91 8.88 14.49
N VAL A 411 21.60 9.85 13.64
CA VAL A 411 20.94 11.10 14.01
C VAL A 411 19.82 11.41 13.02
N LEU A 412 18.70 11.92 13.52
CA LEU A 412 17.69 12.60 12.72
C LEU A 412 17.83 14.11 12.92
N PRO A 413 17.68 14.92 11.86
CA PRO A 413 17.84 16.38 11.94
C PRO A 413 16.83 17.07 12.84
N HIS A 414 15.62 16.53 12.99
CA HIS A 414 14.57 17.12 13.79
C HIS A 414 13.94 16.10 14.75
N GLY A 415 13.30 16.60 15.82
CA GLY A 415 12.59 15.79 16.83
C GLY A 415 13.07 16.05 18.26
N GLY A 416 14.02 16.95 18.46
CA GLY A 416 14.53 17.36 19.76
C GLY A 416 14.36 18.83 20.08
N GLY A 417 14.64 19.18 21.34
CA GLY A 417 14.55 20.54 21.85
C GLY A 417 13.12 21.06 21.98
N GLU A 418 12.99 22.31 22.37
CA GLU A 418 11.72 22.99 22.43
C GLU A 418 11.19 23.24 21.02
N GLY A 419 10.01 22.69 20.70
CA GLY A 419 9.41 22.76 19.35
C GLY A 419 9.90 21.69 18.36
N GLY A 420 10.76 20.74 18.77
CA GLY A 420 11.11 19.57 17.95
C GLY A 420 11.97 19.88 16.71
N LYS A 421 12.68 20.99 16.70
CA LYS A 421 13.50 21.45 15.55
C LYS A 421 14.96 21.07 15.64
N GLU A 422 15.41 20.53 16.78
CA GLU A 422 16.80 20.18 17.01
C GLU A 422 17.08 18.70 16.68
N PRO A 423 18.33 18.35 16.34
CA PRO A 423 18.70 16.98 16.04
C PRO A 423 18.52 16.04 17.24
N ILE A 424 18.10 14.80 16.95
CA ILE A 424 17.99 13.75 17.97
C ILE A 424 18.87 12.55 17.65
N PHE A 425 19.41 11.96 18.70
CA PHE A 425 20.13 10.70 18.64
C PHE A 425 19.16 9.52 18.45
N VAL A 426 19.49 8.62 17.54
CA VAL A 426 18.75 7.38 17.24
C VAL A 426 19.68 6.20 17.48
N ALA A 427 19.47 5.49 18.58
CA ALA A 427 20.28 4.32 18.91
C ALA A 427 20.02 3.19 17.91
N ARG A 428 21.06 2.40 17.64
CA ARG A 428 20.94 1.15 16.89
C ARG A 428 19.77 0.28 17.41
N GLY A 429 19.01 -0.31 16.50
CA GLY A 429 17.82 -1.12 16.79
C GLY A 429 16.54 -0.31 17.00
N THR A 430 16.59 1.04 17.00
CA THR A 430 15.40 1.87 17.12
C THR A 430 14.59 1.81 15.82
N SER A 431 13.31 1.49 15.95
CA SER A 431 12.36 1.58 14.82
C SER A 431 11.93 3.03 14.61
N VAL A 432 12.02 3.50 13.37
CA VAL A 432 11.56 4.82 12.94
C VAL A 432 10.48 4.65 11.90
N GLY A 433 9.23 4.90 12.31
CA GLY A 433 8.04 4.89 11.46
C GLY A 433 7.81 6.24 10.78
N PHE A 434 7.15 6.22 9.64
CA PHE A 434 6.66 7.42 8.98
C PHE A 434 5.31 7.17 8.33
N SER A 435 4.44 8.20 8.39
CA SER A 435 3.08 8.12 7.87
C SER A 435 2.95 8.92 6.58
N ILE A 436 2.84 8.22 5.46
CA ILE A 436 2.59 8.82 4.14
C ILE A 436 1.19 9.46 4.13
N TYR A 437 0.21 8.81 4.77
CA TYR A 437 -1.15 9.34 4.90
C TYR A 437 -1.18 10.71 5.58
N ALA A 438 -0.46 10.86 6.70
CA ALA A 438 -0.40 12.11 7.43
C ALA A 438 0.46 13.16 6.71
N LEU A 439 1.59 12.74 6.12
CA LEU A 439 2.47 13.58 5.32
C LEU A 439 1.71 14.23 4.14
N HIS A 440 0.91 13.45 3.41
CA HIS A 440 0.10 13.90 2.27
C HIS A 440 -1.06 14.84 2.67
N ARG A 441 -1.23 15.14 3.96
CA ARG A 441 -2.25 16.03 4.52
C ARG A 441 -1.67 17.18 5.33
N LEU A 442 -0.44 17.56 5.05
CA LEU A 442 0.18 18.74 5.65
C LEU A 442 -0.27 20.02 4.92
N PRO A 443 -0.95 20.96 5.61
CA PRO A 443 -1.47 22.19 4.97
C PRO A 443 -0.39 23.03 4.30
N GLU A 444 0.81 23.04 4.86
CA GLU A 444 1.97 23.78 4.34
C GLU A 444 2.38 23.38 2.92
N PHE A 445 2.04 22.15 2.48
CA PHE A 445 2.36 21.64 1.15
C PHE A 445 1.14 21.49 0.24
N PHE A 446 -0.05 21.26 0.82
CA PHE A 446 -1.25 20.91 0.05
C PHE A 446 -2.40 21.91 0.19
N GLY A 447 -2.19 23.03 0.96
CA GLY A 447 -3.21 24.03 1.22
C GLY A 447 -4.15 23.67 2.37
N GLU A 448 -5.01 24.60 2.79
CA GLU A 448 -5.93 24.40 3.92
C GLU A 448 -7.02 23.37 3.62
N ASP A 449 -7.31 23.14 2.34
CA ASP A 449 -8.29 22.18 1.85
C ASP A 449 -7.73 20.74 1.69
N VAL A 450 -6.85 20.32 2.60
CA VAL A 450 -6.11 19.03 2.52
C VAL A 450 -7.00 17.80 2.45
N ASP A 451 -8.21 17.85 2.97
CA ASP A 451 -9.17 16.74 2.96
C ASP A 451 -10.15 16.80 1.77
N VAL A 452 -10.07 17.85 0.94
CA VAL A 452 -10.89 18.00 -0.26
C VAL A 452 -10.21 17.34 -1.47
N PHE A 453 -10.97 16.55 -2.23
CA PHE A 453 -10.51 15.99 -3.49
C PHE A 453 -10.55 17.05 -4.59
N ARG A 454 -9.40 17.62 -4.92
CA ARG A 454 -9.23 18.70 -5.90
C ARG A 454 -8.03 18.40 -6.83
N PRO A 455 -8.25 17.72 -7.97
CA PRO A 455 -7.18 17.39 -8.92
C PRO A 455 -6.43 18.61 -9.44
N GLU A 456 -7.11 19.74 -9.57
CA GLU A 456 -6.55 20.99 -10.10
C GLU A 456 -5.43 21.56 -9.22
N ARG A 457 -5.34 21.16 -7.93
CA ARG A 457 -4.21 21.58 -7.06
C ARG A 457 -2.84 21.24 -7.64
N TRP A 458 -2.74 20.16 -8.43
CA TRP A 458 -1.50 19.72 -9.05
C TRP A 458 -0.97 20.65 -10.16
N MET A 459 -1.75 21.66 -10.56
CA MET A 459 -1.28 22.76 -11.41
C MET A 459 -0.59 23.87 -10.60
N GLU A 460 -0.85 23.96 -9.31
CA GLU A 460 -0.47 25.06 -8.43
C GLU A 460 0.69 24.70 -7.48
N ILE A 461 0.86 23.41 -7.16
CA ILE A 461 1.79 22.96 -6.12
C ILE A 461 2.92 22.07 -6.66
N ASN A 462 4.06 22.13 -5.98
CA ASN A 462 5.17 21.18 -6.12
C ASN A 462 5.64 20.74 -4.72
N PRO A 463 5.00 19.70 -4.14
CA PRO A 463 5.21 19.34 -2.74
C PRO A 463 6.55 18.62 -2.47
N GLY A 464 7.33 18.27 -3.51
CA GLY A 464 8.63 17.62 -3.33
C GLY A 464 8.56 16.34 -2.47
N TRP A 465 9.34 16.29 -1.40
CA TRP A 465 9.40 15.16 -0.47
C TRP A 465 8.13 14.94 0.36
N ALA A 466 7.22 15.91 0.39
CA ALA A 466 5.92 15.75 1.04
C ALA A 466 4.94 14.88 0.23
N PHE A 467 5.22 14.59 -1.05
CA PHE A 467 4.41 13.70 -1.88
C PHE A 467 5.21 12.48 -2.35
N MET A 468 5.03 11.36 -1.68
CA MET A 468 5.79 10.15 -1.95
C MET A 468 4.94 8.85 -1.96
N PRO A 469 3.89 8.78 -2.80
CA PRO A 469 3.00 7.62 -2.85
C PRO A 469 3.70 6.33 -3.30
N PHE A 470 4.84 6.46 -3.98
CA PHE A 470 5.72 5.36 -4.42
C PHE A 470 7.01 5.30 -3.61
N HIS A 471 7.02 5.90 -2.42
CA HIS A 471 8.22 6.12 -1.60
C HIS A 471 9.29 6.94 -2.32
N ALA A 472 10.46 7.06 -1.69
CA ALA A 472 11.57 7.84 -2.19
C ALA A 472 12.93 7.16 -1.93
N GLY A 473 14.00 7.77 -2.39
CA GLY A 473 15.37 7.28 -2.23
C GLY A 473 15.67 6.00 -3.03
N PRO A 474 16.77 5.30 -2.70
CA PRO A 474 17.20 4.10 -3.42
C PRO A 474 16.16 2.98 -3.45
N ARG A 475 15.28 2.86 -2.42
CA ARG A 475 14.21 1.85 -2.34
C ARG A 475 12.86 2.34 -2.90
N ARG A 476 12.84 3.42 -3.69
CA ARG A 476 11.63 3.86 -4.40
C ARG A 476 11.07 2.72 -5.26
N CYS A 477 9.75 2.67 -5.38
CA CYS A 477 9.04 1.68 -6.18
C CYS A 477 9.62 1.56 -7.60
N LEU A 478 9.97 0.34 -8.01
CA LEU A 478 10.46 0.05 -9.37
C LEU A 478 9.33 0.13 -10.39
N GLY A 479 8.12 -0.29 -9.99
CA GLY A 479 6.95 -0.37 -10.86
C GLY A 479 6.13 0.91 -10.95
N GLN A 480 6.63 2.07 -10.51
CA GLN A 480 5.87 3.31 -10.52
C GLN A 480 5.28 3.66 -11.89
N GLN A 481 6.10 3.56 -12.96
CA GLN A 481 5.64 3.86 -14.32
C GLN A 481 4.59 2.85 -14.80
N LEU A 482 4.82 1.58 -14.52
CA LEU A 482 3.91 0.49 -14.86
C LEU A 482 2.57 0.63 -14.12
N ALA A 483 2.61 0.94 -12.82
CA ALA A 483 1.41 1.14 -12.02
C ALA A 483 0.55 2.32 -12.51
N MET A 484 1.18 3.44 -12.85
CA MET A 484 0.47 4.60 -13.42
C MET A 484 -0.10 4.29 -14.80
N LEU A 485 0.63 3.53 -15.61
CA LEU A 485 0.15 3.08 -16.93
C LEU A 485 -1.09 2.20 -16.79
N TRP A 486 -1.04 1.16 -15.96
CA TRP A 486 -2.18 0.25 -15.74
C TRP A 486 -3.39 1.00 -15.20
N ALA A 487 -3.19 1.87 -14.20
CA ALA A 487 -4.29 2.62 -13.59
C ALA A 487 -4.97 3.54 -14.60
N LYS A 488 -4.19 4.30 -15.39
CA LYS A 488 -4.73 5.15 -16.45
C LYS A 488 -5.43 4.32 -17.52
N TYR A 489 -4.79 3.27 -18.02
CA TYR A 489 -5.32 2.43 -19.08
C TYR A 489 -6.66 1.80 -18.69
N CYS A 490 -6.69 1.10 -17.55
CA CYS A 490 -7.91 0.47 -17.03
C CYS A 490 -9.03 1.51 -16.83
N THR A 491 -8.71 2.67 -16.25
CA THR A 491 -9.70 3.75 -16.03
C THR A 491 -10.27 4.27 -17.35
N VAL A 492 -9.41 4.54 -18.36
CA VAL A 492 -9.85 4.99 -19.69
C VAL A 492 -10.78 3.97 -20.33
N ARG A 493 -10.38 2.70 -20.36
CA ARG A 493 -11.15 1.63 -21.01
C ARG A 493 -12.53 1.42 -20.35
N LEU A 494 -12.60 1.47 -19.03
CA LEU A 494 -13.86 1.36 -18.32
C LEU A 494 -14.75 2.59 -18.55
N ILE A 495 -14.20 3.81 -18.55
CA ILE A 495 -14.97 5.04 -18.86
C ILE A 495 -15.45 5.07 -20.32
N GLN A 496 -14.67 4.51 -21.27
CA GLN A 496 -15.09 4.37 -22.68
C GLN A 496 -16.26 3.41 -22.82
N HIS A 497 -16.27 2.32 -22.05
CA HIS A 497 -17.26 1.26 -22.17
C HIS A 497 -18.56 1.60 -21.46
N PHE A 498 -18.48 2.10 -20.21
CA PHE A 498 -19.65 2.39 -19.39
C PHE A 498 -20.07 3.85 -19.51
N GLY A 499 -21.25 4.06 -20.13
CA GLY A 499 -21.84 5.39 -20.30
C GLY A 499 -22.35 5.99 -18.99
N GLN A 500 -22.93 5.16 -18.11
CA GLN A 500 -23.47 5.56 -16.82
C GLN A 500 -22.72 4.86 -15.69
N ILE A 501 -22.35 5.66 -14.69
CA ILE A 501 -21.60 5.22 -13.51
C ILE A 501 -22.33 5.79 -12.28
N GLU A 502 -22.86 4.91 -11.45
CA GLU A 502 -23.65 5.26 -10.28
C GLU A 502 -22.95 4.80 -8.99
N ASP A 503 -22.89 5.69 -8.00
CA ASP A 503 -22.45 5.34 -6.66
C ASP A 503 -23.51 4.47 -5.96
N ARG A 504 -23.09 3.31 -5.48
CA ARG A 504 -23.93 2.37 -4.70
C ARG A 504 -23.34 2.12 -3.30
N ASN A 505 -22.36 2.93 -2.88
CA ASN A 505 -21.75 2.80 -1.57
C ASN A 505 -22.67 3.36 -0.50
N GLU A 506 -23.27 2.49 0.32
CA GLU A 506 -24.15 2.88 1.44
C GLU A 506 -23.36 3.46 2.62
N LYS A 507 -22.07 3.12 2.73
CA LYS A 507 -21.19 3.53 3.82
C LYS A 507 -20.04 4.39 3.30
N PRO A 508 -19.53 5.32 4.12
CA PRO A 508 -18.34 6.08 3.80
C PRO A 508 -17.12 5.13 3.69
N TRP A 509 -16.03 5.66 3.15
CA TRP A 509 -14.75 4.96 3.17
C TRP A 509 -14.32 4.69 4.61
N GLU A 510 -14.18 3.41 4.92
CA GLU A 510 -13.55 2.93 6.16
C GLU A 510 -12.32 2.11 5.79
N GLU A 511 -11.22 2.39 6.45
CA GLU A 511 -9.95 1.75 6.16
C GLU A 511 -9.91 0.29 6.63
N ARG A 512 -9.48 -0.59 5.76
CA ARG A 512 -9.02 -1.94 6.07
C ARG A 512 -7.51 -1.96 5.97
N ILE A 513 -6.85 -1.98 7.13
CA ILE A 513 -5.38 -1.95 7.20
C ILE A 513 -4.82 -3.35 6.95
N GLY A 514 -3.83 -3.41 6.06
CA GLY A 514 -3.02 -4.57 5.74
C GLY A 514 -1.60 -4.13 5.38
N LEU A 515 -0.90 -4.88 4.53
CA LEU A 515 0.28 -4.37 3.81
C LEU A 515 -0.10 -3.16 2.95
N ASN A 516 -1.32 -3.17 2.46
CA ASN A 516 -1.97 -2.09 1.75
C ASN A 516 -3.24 -1.67 2.49
N VAL A 517 -3.72 -0.48 2.17
CA VAL A 517 -5.00 0.06 2.67
C VAL A 517 -6.06 -0.14 1.60
N THR A 518 -7.18 -0.76 1.96
CA THR A 518 -8.33 -0.95 1.08
C THR A 518 -9.61 -0.48 1.79
N SER A 519 -10.73 -0.40 1.06
CA SER A 519 -12.04 -0.17 1.68
C SER A 519 -12.50 -1.41 2.46
N MET A 520 -13.05 -1.19 3.65
CA MET A 520 -13.67 -2.27 4.44
C MET A 520 -14.95 -2.79 3.80
N HIS A 521 -15.64 -1.96 3.03
CA HIS A 521 -16.97 -2.23 2.45
C HIS A 521 -16.93 -2.50 0.94
N GLY A 522 -15.72 -2.64 0.36
CA GLY A 522 -15.59 -2.72 -1.09
C GLY A 522 -15.80 -1.37 -1.78
N VAL A 523 -16.08 -1.42 -3.07
CA VAL A 523 -16.43 -0.26 -3.91
C VAL A 523 -17.66 -0.62 -4.71
N GLN A 524 -18.82 -0.28 -4.18
CA GLN A 524 -20.11 -0.66 -4.75
C GLN A 524 -20.53 0.35 -5.82
N VAL A 525 -20.78 -0.12 -7.03
CA VAL A 525 -21.19 0.72 -8.17
C VAL A 525 -22.28 0.04 -9.00
N GLY A 526 -23.09 0.85 -9.71
CA GLY A 526 -23.93 0.42 -10.81
C GLY A 526 -23.34 0.93 -12.13
N LEU A 527 -23.11 0.06 -13.10
CA LEU A 527 -22.48 0.41 -14.37
C LEU A 527 -23.39 0.01 -15.53
N ARG A 528 -23.65 0.95 -16.49
CA ARG A 528 -24.39 0.69 -17.72
C ARG A 528 -23.56 1.05 -18.93
N ALA A 529 -23.53 0.18 -19.92
CA ALA A 529 -22.88 0.41 -21.21
C ALA A 529 -23.62 1.47 -22.04
#